data_b3f00aede23e57b6bcd1537088450f18
#
_entry.id   b3f00aede23e57b6bcd1537088450f18
#
_cell.length_a   1.000
_cell.length_b   1.000
_cell.length_c   1.000
_cell.angle_alpha   90.00
_cell.angle_beta   90.00
_cell.angle_gamma   90.00
#
_symmetry.space_group_name_H-M   'P 1'
#
loop_
_entity.id
_entity.type
_entity.pdbx_description
1 polymer ?
#
loop_
_entity_poly.entity_id
_entity_poly.type
_entity_poly.pdbx_seq_one_letter_code
_entity_poly.pdbx_strand_id
1 'polypeptide(L)'
;MSIYTSNGNERVLSQESFLVSETDEKGIIIFANDDFCQAAGYSVDELIGKSHNIVRHPDMPKAAFKDLWETIKRGETWNGFVKNAVKNSSEYYWVYATVFPVLRNGKRSYISCRKKPVADEIASSIDLYKTLV
;
A
#
# COMPACT_ATOMS: atom_id res chain seq x y z
N MET A 1 -2.34 -8.62 20.04
CA MET A 1 -0.99 -8.13 19.77
C MET A 1 -1.04 -7.03 18.74
N SER A 2 -0.17 -6.03 18.89
CA SER A 2 -0.08 -4.97 17.88
C SER A 2 0.58 -5.51 16.61
N ILE A 3 0.11 -5.06 15.46
CA ILE A 3 0.69 -5.45 14.17
C ILE A 3 1.94 -4.61 13.81
N TYR A 4 2.30 -3.65 14.65
CA TYR A 4 3.48 -2.81 14.43
C TYR A 4 4.09 -2.38 15.76
N THR A 5 5.37 -1.93 15.68
CA THR A 5 6.05 -1.25 16.77
C THR A 5 6.47 0.13 16.27
N SER A 6 6.59 1.09 17.21
CA SER A 6 6.98 2.46 16.86
C SER A 6 8.49 2.63 16.93
N ASN A 7 9.05 3.29 15.92
CA ASN A 7 10.46 3.68 15.87
C ASN A 7 10.53 5.10 15.32
N GLY A 8 10.52 6.09 16.20
CA GLY A 8 10.36 7.48 15.81
C GLY A 8 9.00 7.67 15.13
N ASN A 9 9.00 8.21 13.93
CA ASN A 9 7.78 8.38 13.13
C ASN A 9 7.45 7.14 12.31
N GLU A 10 8.28 6.12 12.32
CA GLU A 10 8.00 4.90 11.58
C GLU A 10 7.20 3.90 12.40
N ARG A 11 6.14 3.35 11.79
CA ARG A 11 5.45 2.16 12.27
C ARG A 11 6.10 0.97 11.60
N VAL A 12 6.89 0.20 12.34
CA VAL A 12 7.57 -0.99 11.81
C VAL A 12 6.62 -2.18 11.95
N LEU A 13 6.18 -2.72 10.82
CA LEU A 13 5.21 -3.83 10.81
C LEU A 13 5.81 -5.09 11.43
N SER A 14 4.97 -5.92 12.06
CA SER A 14 5.39 -7.24 12.53
C SER A 14 5.53 -8.19 11.33
N GLN A 15 6.27 -9.29 11.54
CA GLN A 15 6.45 -10.29 10.48
C GLN A 15 5.15 -11.03 10.14
N GLU A 16 4.21 -11.07 11.07
CA GLU A 16 2.90 -11.73 10.88
C GLU A 16 1.86 -10.80 10.27
N SER A 17 2.13 -9.49 10.19
CA SER A 17 1.17 -8.56 9.63
C SER A 17 0.98 -8.79 8.13
N PHE A 18 -0.26 -8.70 7.69
CA PHE A 18 -0.61 -8.90 6.29
C PHE A 18 -1.76 -7.96 5.93
N LEU A 19 -1.42 -6.91 5.19
CA LEU A 19 -2.37 -5.85 4.85
C LEU A 19 -2.98 -6.16 3.50
N VAL A 20 -4.31 -6.29 3.44
CA VAL A 20 -5.02 -6.61 2.21
C VAL A 20 -6.09 -5.56 1.93
N SER A 21 -6.13 -5.10 0.70
CA SER A 21 -7.21 -4.26 0.21
C SER A 21 -7.58 -4.66 -1.22
N GLU A 22 -8.79 -4.32 -1.60
CA GLU A 22 -9.27 -4.47 -2.97
C GLU A 22 -9.86 -3.16 -3.42
N THR A 23 -9.59 -2.78 -4.68
CA THR A 23 -10.17 -1.57 -5.29
C THR A 23 -10.92 -1.96 -6.55
N ASP A 24 -11.85 -1.09 -6.96
CA ASP A 24 -12.48 -1.20 -8.27
C ASP A 24 -11.53 -0.69 -9.37
N GLU A 25 -12.00 -0.63 -10.61
CA GLU A 25 -11.21 -0.19 -11.76
C GLU A 25 -10.71 1.25 -11.64
N LYS A 26 -11.36 2.05 -10.82
CA LYS A 26 -11.01 3.47 -10.62
C LYS A 26 -10.08 3.68 -9.44
N GLY A 27 -9.71 2.60 -8.74
CA GLY A 27 -8.86 2.70 -7.55
C GLY A 27 -9.61 3.04 -6.28
N ILE A 28 -10.93 2.90 -6.26
CA ILE A 28 -11.75 3.13 -5.07
C ILE A 28 -11.75 1.87 -4.21
N ILE A 29 -11.47 2.02 -2.93
CA ILE A 29 -11.38 0.90 -1.98
C ILE A 29 -12.76 0.28 -1.78
N ILE A 30 -12.86 -1.03 -2.01
CA ILE A 30 -14.09 -1.81 -1.79
C ILE A 30 -13.92 -2.86 -0.70
N PHE A 31 -12.68 -3.13 -0.27
CA PHE A 31 -12.37 -4.04 0.83
C PHE A 31 -11.06 -3.62 1.49
N ALA A 32 -11.01 -3.72 2.82
CA ALA A 32 -9.80 -3.49 3.62
C ALA A 32 -9.84 -4.40 4.84
N ASN A 33 -8.77 -5.15 5.09
CA ASN A 33 -8.73 -6.01 6.27
C ASN A 33 -8.29 -5.22 7.52
N ASP A 34 -8.39 -5.86 8.70
CA ASP A 34 -8.07 -5.22 9.97
C ASP A 34 -6.63 -4.75 10.06
N ASP A 35 -5.69 -5.54 9.55
CA ASP A 35 -4.28 -5.18 9.60
C ASP A 35 -4.02 -3.89 8.82
N PHE A 36 -4.63 -3.73 7.66
CA PHE A 36 -4.51 -2.50 6.89
C PHE A 36 -5.09 -1.30 7.65
N CYS A 37 -6.27 -1.48 8.24
CA CYS A 37 -6.90 -0.43 9.03
C CYS A 37 -6.01 0.00 10.19
N GLN A 38 -5.44 -0.94 10.93
CA GLN A 38 -4.57 -0.64 12.06
C GLN A 38 -3.27 0.05 11.64
N ALA A 39 -2.64 -0.41 10.56
CA ALA A 39 -1.41 0.22 10.08
C ALA A 39 -1.65 1.65 9.63
N ALA A 40 -2.71 1.90 8.89
CA ALA A 40 -3.01 3.20 8.30
C ALA A 40 -3.72 4.17 9.27
N GLY A 41 -4.25 3.65 10.38
CA GLY A 41 -4.94 4.48 11.38
C GLY A 41 -6.37 4.86 11.00
N TYR A 42 -6.99 4.12 10.10
CA TYR A 42 -8.38 4.35 9.67
C TYR A 42 -9.26 3.20 10.12
N SER A 43 -10.54 3.49 10.34
CA SER A 43 -11.54 2.43 10.42
C SER A 43 -11.87 1.91 9.02
N VAL A 44 -12.47 0.73 8.94
CA VAL A 44 -12.89 0.19 7.64
C VAL A 44 -13.91 1.11 6.97
N ASP A 45 -14.83 1.68 7.75
CA ASP A 45 -15.84 2.60 7.21
C ASP A 45 -15.23 3.87 6.63
N GLU A 46 -14.10 4.32 7.19
CA GLU A 46 -13.38 5.48 6.67
C GLU A 46 -12.65 5.20 5.36
N LEU A 47 -12.27 3.94 5.12
CA LEU A 47 -11.52 3.55 3.92
C LEU A 47 -12.43 3.19 2.75
N ILE A 48 -13.51 2.46 3.00
CA ILE A 48 -14.42 2.01 1.94
C ILE A 48 -15.04 3.22 1.22
N GLY A 49 -14.97 3.20 -0.10
CA GLY A 49 -15.48 4.29 -0.93
C GLY A 49 -14.48 5.42 -1.18
N LYS A 50 -13.28 5.34 -0.61
CA LYS A 50 -12.24 6.34 -0.81
C LYS A 50 -11.21 5.86 -1.83
N SER A 51 -10.56 6.81 -2.51
CA SER A 51 -9.43 6.50 -3.37
C SER A 51 -8.29 5.91 -2.53
N HIS A 52 -7.61 4.89 -3.06
CA HIS A 52 -6.45 4.29 -2.37
C HIS A 52 -5.33 5.31 -2.14
N ASN A 53 -5.35 6.44 -2.83
CA ASN A 53 -4.41 7.54 -2.59
C ASN A 53 -4.48 8.12 -1.18
N ILE A 54 -5.55 7.80 -0.41
CA ILE A 54 -5.71 8.27 0.97
C ILE A 54 -4.52 7.87 1.86
N VAL A 55 -3.84 6.76 1.55
CA VAL A 55 -2.69 6.28 2.33
C VAL A 55 -1.35 6.57 1.65
N ARG A 56 -1.36 7.25 0.50
CA ARG A 56 -0.15 7.53 -0.24
C ARG A 56 0.72 8.55 0.49
N HIS A 57 2.00 8.21 0.71
CA HIS A 57 2.95 9.14 1.30
C HIS A 57 3.48 10.11 0.24
N PRO A 58 3.64 11.42 0.57
CA PRO A 58 4.14 12.41 -0.39
C PRO A 58 5.54 12.13 -0.94
N ASP A 59 6.37 11.37 -0.20
CA ASP A 59 7.73 11.03 -0.66
C ASP A 59 7.74 9.99 -1.78
N MET A 60 6.61 9.31 -2.03
CA MET A 60 6.54 8.34 -3.13
C MET A 60 6.46 9.06 -4.46
N PRO A 61 7.36 8.72 -5.43
CA PRO A 61 7.35 9.39 -6.73
C PRO A 61 6.13 8.99 -7.55
N LYS A 62 5.60 9.95 -8.30
CA LYS A 62 4.46 9.69 -9.20
C LYS A 62 4.77 8.59 -10.21
N ALA A 63 6.03 8.48 -10.65
CA ALA A 63 6.46 7.46 -11.59
C ALA A 63 6.23 6.04 -11.07
N ALA A 64 6.39 5.81 -9.76
CA ALA A 64 6.15 4.49 -9.17
C ALA A 64 4.67 4.10 -9.28
N PHE A 65 3.76 5.02 -9.03
CA PHE A 65 2.32 4.76 -9.15
C PHE A 65 1.88 4.64 -10.61
N LYS A 66 2.49 5.40 -11.49
CA LYS A 66 2.23 5.27 -12.93
C LYS A 66 2.62 3.87 -13.41
N ASP A 67 3.78 3.38 -13.02
CA ASP A 67 4.24 2.03 -13.34
C ASP A 67 3.28 0.96 -12.79
N LEU A 68 2.87 1.13 -11.54
CA LEU A 68 1.91 0.22 -10.91
C LEU A 68 0.62 0.14 -11.73
N TRP A 69 0.00 1.29 -12.01
CA TRP A 69 -1.27 1.32 -12.75
C TRP A 69 -1.14 0.77 -14.17
N GLU A 70 -0.10 1.12 -14.89
CA GLU A 70 0.14 0.59 -16.23
C GLU A 70 0.30 -0.92 -16.22
N THR A 71 1.01 -1.45 -15.23
CA THR A 71 1.24 -2.89 -15.10
C THR A 71 -0.05 -3.66 -14.86
N ILE A 72 -0.84 -3.24 -13.85
CA ILE A 72 -2.06 -3.97 -13.49
C ILE A 72 -3.18 -3.78 -14.54
N LYS A 73 -3.21 -2.66 -15.22
CA LYS A 73 -4.17 -2.44 -16.31
C LYS A 73 -3.90 -3.35 -17.51
N ARG A 74 -2.63 -3.74 -17.71
CA ARG A 74 -2.27 -4.74 -18.73
C ARG A 74 -2.65 -6.16 -18.32
N GLY A 75 -3.14 -6.38 -17.11
CA GLY A 75 -3.46 -7.70 -16.58
C GLY A 75 -2.28 -8.40 -15.90
N GLU A 76 -1.22 -7.65 -15.60
CA GLU A 76 -0.01 -8.20 -15.00
C GLU A 76 0.06 -7.88 -13.50
N THR A 77 0.91 -8.62 -12.79
CA THR A 77 1.16 -8.40 -11.36
C THR A 77 2.29 -7.39 -11.17
N TRP A 78 2.06 -6.42 -10.30
CA TRP A 78 3.09 -5.46 -9.90
C TRP A 78 3.61 -5.78 -8.51
N ASN A 79 4.93 -5.68 -8.34
CA ASN A 79 5.59 -5.84 -7.03
C ASN A 79 6.47 -4.63 -6.77
N GLY A 80 6.49 -4.16 -5.53
CA GLY A 80 7.36 -3.06 -5.18
C GLY A 80 7.27 -2.66 -3.72
N PHE A 81 8.21 -1.82 -3.30
CA PHE A 81 8.24 -1.28 -1.95
C PHE A 81 7.52 0.05 -1.96
N VAL A 82 6.62 0.23 -0.99
CA VAL A 82 5.78 1.43 -0.93
C VAL A 82 5.84 2.01 0.47
N LYS A 83 6.02 3.32 0.54
CA LYS A 83 5.92 4.09 1.78
C LYS A 83 4.52 4.68 1.86
N ASN A 84 3.83 4.38 2.94
CA ASN A 84 2.46 4.85 3.17
C ASN A 84 2.39 5.80 4.36
N ALA A 85 1.41 6.69 4.35
CA ALA A 85 1.16 7.64 5.43
C ALA A 85 0.11 7.12 6.38
N VAL A 86 0.19 7.57 7.64
CA VAL A 86 -0.80 7.27 8.68
C VAL A 86 -1.73 8.47 8.81
N LYS A 87 -3.02 8.20 9.04
CA LYS A 87 -4.08 9.22 9.15
C LYS A 87 -3.70 10.31 10.16
N ASN A 88 -3.78 11.57 9.71
CA ASN A 88 -3.59 12.76 10.56
C ASN A 88 -2.31 12.73 11.40
N SER A 89 -1.23 12.20 10.84
CA SER A 89 0.01 11.97 11.57
C SER A 89 1.21 12.18 10.66
N SER A 90 2.37 12.44 11.25
CA SER A 90 3.64 12.42 10.53
C SER A 90 4.22 11.00 10.47
N GLU A 91 3.52 10.02 11.06
CA GLU A 91 3.96 8.63 11.03
C GLU A 91 3.80 8.04 9.63
N TYR A 92 4.61 7.03 9.35
CA TYR A 92 4.61 6.33 8.07
C TYR A 92 4.99 4.87 8.29
N TYR A 93 4.74 4.05 7.27
CA TYR A 93 5.18 2.65 7.31
C TYR A 93 5.56 2.19 5.91
N TRP A 94 6.53 1.28 5.85
CA TRP A 94 6.98 0.67 4.61
C TRP A 94 6.35 -0.70 4.44
N VAL A 95 5.97 -1.02 3.22
CA VAL A 95 5.44 -2.33 2.85
C VAL A 95 6.12 -2.85 1.59
N TYR A 96 6.19 -4.17 1.46
CA TYR A 96 6.41 -4.81 0.18
C TYR A 96 5.04 -5.19 -0.37
N ALA A 97 4.67 -4.59 -1.50
CA ALA A 97 3.33 -4.72 -2.07
C ALA A 97 3.33 -5.64 -3.28
N THR A 98 2.31 -6.47 -3.37
CA THR A 98 1.99 -7.29 -4.55
C THR A 98 0.57 -6.91 -4.97
N VAL A 99 0.42 -6.36 -6.17
CA VAL A 99 -0.87 -5.87 -6.68
C VAL A 99 -1.19 -6.60 -7.98
N PHE A 100 -2.40 -7.13 -8.09
CA PHE A 100 -2.79 -7.91 -9.27
C PHE A 100 -4.28 -7.77 -9.57
N PRO A 101 -4.66 -7.90 -10.86
CA PRO A 101 -6.06 -7.81 -11.24
C PRO A 101 -6.80 -9.12 -11.00
N VAL A 102 -8.09 -9.02 -10.69
CA VAL A 102 -9.01 -10.16 -10.60
C VAL A 102 -10.30 -9.80 -11.33
N LEU A 103 -11.07 -10.83 -11.70
CA LEU A 103 -12.40 -10.64 -12.25
C LEU A 103 -13.43 -11.08 -11.23
N ARG A 104 -14.41 -10.20 -10.97
CA ARG A 104 -15.53 -10.49 -10.08
C ARG A 104 -16.81 -10.16 -10.83
N ASN A 105 -17.60 -11.20 -11.13
CA ASN A 105 -18.85 -11.05 -11.89
C ASN A 105 -18.64 -10.30 -13.21
N GLY A 106 -17.54 -10.62 -13.91
CA GLY A 106 -17.21 -10.00 -15.18
C GLY A 106 -16.60 -8.60 -15.08
N LYS A 107 -16.45 -8.08 -13.87
CA LYS A 107 -15.83 -6.76 -13.64
C LYS A 107 -14.42 -6.95 -13.09
N ARG A 108 -13.50 -6.12 -13.57
CA ARG A 108 -12.13 -6.12 -13.09
C ARG A 108 -12.04 -5.34 -11.78
N SER A 109 -11.32 -5.92 -10.82
CA SER A 109 -10.88 -5.22 -9.63
C SER A 109 -9.41 -5.54 -9.38
N TYR A 110 -8.79 -4.87 -8.39
CA TYR A 110 -7.38 -5.05 -8.09
C TYR A 110 -7.19 -5.36 -6.62
N ILE A 111 -6.43 -6.41 -6.34
CA ILE A 111 -6.09 -6.80 -4.97
C ILE A 111 -4.67 -6.37 -4.69
N SER A 112 -4.44 -5.78 -3.52
CA SER A 112 -3.13 -5.41 -3.02
C SER A 112 -2.85 -6.16 -1.72
N CYS A 113 -1.79 -6.96 -1.72
CA CYS A 113 -1.30 -7.67 -0.55
C CYS A 113 0.03 -7.07 -0.14
N ARG A 114 0.16 -6.70 1.13
CA ARG A 114 1.32 -5.98 1.64
C ARG A 114 1.83 -6.62 2.92
N LYS A 115 3.14 -6.73 3.02
CA LYS A 115 3.81 -7.31 4.18
C LYS A 115 5.02 -6.46 4.56
N LYS A 116 5.62 -6.80 5.72
CA LYS A 116 6.84 -6.14 6.19
C LYS A 116 7.99 -6.39 5.19
N PRO A 117 8.66 -5.33 4.71
CA PRO A 117 9.82 -5.48 3.84
C PRO A 117 11.10 -5.73 4.66
N VAL A 118 12.13 -6.21 3.98
CA VAL A 118 13.47 -6.34 4.57
C VAL A 118 14.14 -4.96 4.53
N ALA A 119 14.89 -4.60 5.60
CA ALA A 119 15.46 -3.27 5.75
C ALA A 119 16.39 -2.86 4.59
N ASP A 120 17.21 -3.77 4.09
CA ASP A 120 18.13 -3.49 2.98
C ASP A 120 17.36 -3.16 1.69
N GLU A 121 16.22 -3.80 1.47
CA GLU A 121 15.37 -3.56 0.33
C GLU A 121 14.71 -2.17 0.42
N ILE A 122 14.36 -1.74 1.64
CA ILE A 122 13.82 -0.39 1.86
C ILE A 122 14.85 0.66 1.44
N ALA A 123 16.08 0.52 1.91
CA ALA A 123 17.16 1.47 1.59
C ALA A 123 17.39 1.58 0.08
N SER A 124 17.44 0.44 -0.61
CA SER A 124 17.60 0.41 -2.06
C SER A 124 16.42 1.08 -2.78
N SER A 125 15.20 0.89 -2.28
CA SER A 125 14.00 1.51 -2.85
C SER A 125 14.00 3.03 -2.66
N ILE A 126 14.43 3.51 -1.49
CA ILE A 126 14.55 4.95 -1.24
C ILE A 126 15.51 5.58 -2.25
N ASP A 127 16.68 4.98 -2.47
CA ASP A 127 17.66 5.48 -3.41
C ASP A 127 17.10 5.48 -4.83
N LEU A 128 16.46 4.41 -5.25
CA LEU A 128 15.83 4.33 -6.57
C LEU A 128 14.77 5.40 -6.76
N TYR A 129 13.87 5.56 -5.78
CA TYR A 129 12.78 6.51 -5.90
C TYR A 129 13.25 7.96 -5.95
N LYS A 130 14.37 8.29 -5.31
CA LYS A 130 14.98 9.61 -5.42
C LYS A 130 15.39 9.95 -6.84
N THR A 131 15.76 8.95 -7.65
CA THR A 131 16.15 9.17 -9.05
C THR A 131 14.95 9.31 -9.98
N LEU A 132 13.74 8.91 -9.54
CA LEU A 132 12.54 8.94 -10.37
C LEU A 132 11.74 10.25 -10.25
N VAL A 133 12.11 11.10 -9.34
CA VAL A 133 11.41 12.38 -9.14
C VAL A 133 11.91 13.48 -10.05
#